data_1ae47ac6cb1420645907782da690057c
#
_entry.id   1ae47ac6cb1420645907782da690057c
#
_cell.length_a   1.000
_cell.length_b   1.000
_cell.length_c   1.000
_cell.angle_alpha   90.00
_cell.angle_beta   90.00
_cell.angle_gamma   90.00
#
_symmetry.space_group_name_H-M   'P 1'
#
loop_
_entity.id
_entity.type
_entity.pdbx_description
1 polymer ?
#
loop_
_entity_poly.entity_id
_entity_poly.type
_entity_poly.pdbx_seq_one_letter_code
_entity_poly.pdbx_strand_id
1 'polypeptide(L)'
;MSGTATEAVYQLPPDILAGFAEYYQQVVTEDDEPMDNLFSEKQQRLLAQTLYASWTPPPGKKHPPDAKRPFLATANVGLFFAKSQLPLVPDLLISLDVKPHTDWFAKEHRSYFVWEFGKNPEAVVEIVSNRIGGEASRKLETYAEIGISYYVIYDPQRYLGEDVLQVFQNTEC
;
A
#
# COMPACT_ATOMS: atom_id res chain seq x y z
N MET A 1 -15.14 2.27 39.46
CA MET A 1 -15.70 3.20 38.49
C MET A 1 -14.86 3.09 37.22
N SER A 2 -15.31 2.30 36.25
CA SER A 2 -14.60 2.12 34.99
C SER A 2 -15.15 3.14 33.99
N GLY A 3 -14.36 4.17 33.73
CA GLY A 3 -14.65 5.12 32.67
C GLY A 3 -14.34 4.50 31.33
N THR A 4 -15.37 4.19 30.55
CA THR A 4 -15.26 3.88 29.14
C THR A 4 -14.80 5.14 28.41
N ALA A 5 -13.56 5.14 27.94
CA ALA A 5 -13.08 6.15 27.00
C ALA A 5 -13.89 5.99 25.71
N THR A 6 -14.79 6.94 25.46
CA THR A 6 -15.46 7.07 24.16
C THR A 6 -14.41 7.57 23.18
N GLU A 7 -13.98 6.70 22.28
CA GLU A 7 -13.18 7.14 21.13
C GLU A 7 -14.03 8.13 20.32
N ALA A 8 -13.59 9.38 20.27
CA ALA A 8 -14.19 10.37 19.39
C ALA A 8 -13.89 9.96 17.94
N VAL A 9 -14.88 9.41 17.26
CA VAL A 9 -14.81 9.17 15.83
C VAL A 9 -14.80 10.54 15.16
N TYR A 10 -13.66 10.96 14.67
CA TYR A 10 -13.55 12.21 13.90
C TYR A 10 -14.24 12.02 12.56
N GLN A 11 -15.40 12.65 12.38
CA GLN A 11 -16.10 12.68 11.10
C GLN A 11 -15.65 13.91 10.32
N LEU A 12 -15.25 13.69 9.06
CA LEU A 12 -14.93 14.79 8.15
C LEU A 12 -16.17 15.66 7.93
N PRO A 13 -16.01 16.97 7.79
CA PRO A 13 -17.10 17.88 7.43
C PRO A 13 -17.82 17.45 6.16
N PRO A 14 -19.16 17.66 6.06
CA PRO A 14 -19.98 17.20 4.92
C PRO A 14 -19.54 17.74 3.57
N ASP A 15 -19.03 18.98 3.51
CA ASP A 15 -18.49 19.61 2.30
C ASP A 15 -17.21 18.93 1.82
N ILE A 16 -16.36 18.49 2.74
CA ILE A 16 -15.16 17.71 2.43
C ILE A 16 -15.55 16.33 1.89
N LEU A 17 -16.51 15.66 2.55
CA LEU A 17 -17.02 14.36 2.09
C LEU A 17 -17.65 14.44 0.69
N ALA A 18 -18.43 15.51 0.41
CA ALA A 18 -18.98 15.73 -0.91
C ALA A 18 -17.90 15.89 -1.99
N GLY A 19 -16.82 16.61 -1.68
CA GLY A 19 -15.67 16.76 -2.59
C GLY A 19 -14.93 15.44 -2.87
N PHE A 20 -14.94 14.47 -1.93
CA PHE A 20 -14.42 13.13 -2.19
C PHE A 20 -15.37 12.32 -3.07
N ALA A 21 -16.68 12.37 -2.84
CA ALA A 21 -17.65 11.67 -3.65
C ALA A 21 -17.59 12.08 -5.14
N GLU A 22 -17.42 13.36 -5.42
CA GLU A 22 -17.21 13.87 -6.79
C GLU A 22 -15.89 13.37 -7.38
N TYR A 23 -14.82 13.37 -6.60
CA TYR A 23 -13.52 12.87 -7.02
C TYR A 23 -13.58 11.40 -7.43
N TYR A 24 -14.26 10.53 -6.68
CA TYR A 24 -14.39 9.10 -7.02
C TYR A 24 -15.14 8.84 -8.33
N GLN A 25 -16.02 9.74 -8.75
CA GLN A 25 -16.68 9.61 -10.04
C GLN A 25 -15.72 9.85 -11.22
N GLN A 26 -14.70 10.66 -11.01
CA GLN A 26 -13.76 11.09 -12.05
C GLN A 26 -12.47 10.28 -12.07
N VAL A 27 -12.12 9.64 -10.95
CA VAL A 27 -10.85 8.90 -10.87
C VAL A 27 -10.90 7.63 -11.70
N VAL A 28 -9.83 7.39 -12.45
CA VAL A 28 -9.61 6.15 -13.18
C VAL A 28 -8.96 5.15 -12.22
N THR A 29 -9.67 4.10 -11.88
CA THR A 29 -9.17 3.00 -11.02
C THR A 29 -8.89 1.72 -11.80
N GLU A 30 -9.27 1.69 -13.07
CA GLU A 30 -9.10 0.57 -13.99
C GLU A 30 -8.67 1.18 -15.33
N ASP A 31 -7.64 0.65 -15.95
CA ASP A 31 -7.20 1.00 -17.28
C ASP A 31 -7.11 -0.26 -18.17
N ASP A 32 -7.01 -0.04 -19.46
CA ASP A 32 -6.88 -1.12 -20.45
C ASP A 32 -5.41 -1.50 -20.72
N GLU A 33 -4.47 -1.02 -19.89
CA GLU A 33 -3.07 -1.39 -20.03
C GLU A 33 -2.88 -2.88 -19.70
N PRO A 34 -2.21 -3.63 -20.57
CA PRO A 34 -1.98 -5.05 -20.32
C PRO A 34 -1.17 -5.23 -19.03
N MET A 35 -1.57 -6.20 -18.23
CA MET A 35 -0.75 -6.61 -17.08
C MET A 35 0.68 -6.91 -17.53
N ASP A 36 1.60 -6.70 -16.62
CA ASP A 36 2.98 -7.16 -16.73
C ASP A 36 3.05 -8.63 -17.18
N ASN A 37 4.23 -9.07 -17.54
CA ASN A 37 4.43 -10.43 -17.99
C ASN A 37 4.08 -11.47 -16.91
N LEU A 38 3.96 -12.75 -17.33
CA LEU A 38 3.64 -13.88 -16.43
C LEU A 38 4.59 -14.02 -15.23
N PHE A 39 5.82 -13.55 -15.36
CA PHE A 39 6.79 -13.58 -14.26
C PHE A 39 6.37 -12.60 -13.15
N SER A 40 6.10 -11.35 -13.49
CA SER A 40 5.66 -10.32 -12.52
C SER A 40 4.38 -10.74 -11.82
N GLU A 41 3.38 -11.21 -12.56
CA GLU A 41 2.10 -11.69 -12.00
C GLU A 41 2.33 -12.81 -10.96
N LYS A 42 3.14 -13.81 -11.31
CA LYS A 42 3.44 -14.92 -10.40
C LYS A 42 4.19 -14.47 -9.15
N GLN A 43 5.15 -13.54 -9.28
CA GLN A 43 5.88 -13.01 -8.13
C GLN A 43 4.96 -12.17 -7.22
N GLN A 44 4.14 -11.31 -7.77
CA GLN A 44 3.17 -10.52 -7.02
C GLN A 44 2.21 -11.41 -6.23
N ARG A 45 1.66 -12.44 -6.88
CA ARG A 45 0.78 -13.42 -6.23
C ARG A 45 1.50 -14.20 -5.14
N LEU A 46 2.71 -14.68 -5.41
CA LEU A 46 3.52 -15.42 -4.44
C LEU A 46 3.75 -14.59 -3.18
N LEU A 47 4.20 -13.36 -3.34
CA LEU A 47 4.49 -12.46 -2.22
C LEU A 47 3.23 -12.18 -1.38
N ALA A 48 2.13 -11.78 -2.03
CA ALA A 48 0.89 -11.48 -1.32
C ALA A 48 0.32 -12.71 -0.59
N GLN A 49 0.25 -13.86 -1.25
CA GLN A 49 -0.30 -15.08 -0.66
C GLN A 49 0.56 -15.62 0.48
N THR A 50 1.88 -15.53 0.35
CA THR A 50 2.79 -16.00 1.40
C THR A 50 2.63 -15.18 2.68
N LEU A 51 2.45 -13.85 2.56
CA LEU A 51 2.16 -13.00 3.72
C LEU A 51 0.88 -13.45 4.43
N TYR A 52 -0.21 -13.67 3.71
CA TYR A 52 -1.46 -14.12 4.32
C TYR A 52 -1.38 -15.53 4.90
N ALA A 53 -0.59 -16.41 4.29
CA ALA A 53 -0.47 -17.81 4.72
C ALA A 53 0.41 -18.00 5.95
N SER A 54 1.47 -17.21 6.12
CA SER A 54 2.52 -17.51 7.10
C SER A 54 3.00 -16.34 7.94
N TRP A 55 2.73 -15.10 7.55
CA TRP A 55 3.23 -13.95 8.28
C TRP A 55 2.28 -13.53 9.40
N THR A 56 2.86 -13.31 10.57
CA THR A 56 2.18 -12.67 11.69
C THR A 56 2.87 -11.33 11.93
N PRO A 57 2.20 -10.21 11.68
CA PRO A 57 2.78 -8.90 11.95
C PRO A 57 3.21 -8.76 13.41
N PRO A 58 4.32 -8.09 13.69
CA PRO A 58 4.75 -7.84 15.05
C PRO A 58 3.67 -7.05 15.82
N PRO A 59 3.57 -7.24 17.14
CA PRO A 59 2.58 -6.52 17.95
C PRO A 59 2.70 -5.01 17.75
N GLY A 60 1.57 -4.37 17.49
CA GLY A 60 1.51 -2.90 17.42
C GLY A 60 1.36 -2.29 18.79
N LYS A 61 1.82 -1.06 18.95
CA LYS A 61 1.70 -0.31 20.25
C LYS A 61 0.24 -0.20 20.76
N LYS A 62 -0.73 -0.29 19.85
CA LYS A 62 -2.17 -0.16 20.14
C LYS A 62 -2.87 -1.51 20.36
N HIS A 63 -2.17 -2.63 20.21
CA HIS A 63 -2.76 -3.97 20.30
C HIS A 63 -2.30 -4.70 21.57
N PRO A 64 -3.16 -5.49 22.22
CA PRO A 64 -2.73 -6.41 23.25
C PRO A 64 -1.66 -7.38 22.72
N PRO A 65 -0.73 -7.84 23.56
CA PRO A 65 0.39 -8.69 23.11
C PRO A 65 -0.03 -9.95 22.33
N ASP A 66 -1.21 -10.49 22.67
CA ASP A 66 -1.75 -11.73 22.07
C ASP A 66 -2.76 -11.46 20.93
N ALA A 67 -3.05 -10.20 20.62
CA ALA A 67 -3.99 -9.85 19.57
C ALA A 67 -3.35 -9.97 18.18
N LYS A 68 -4.06 -10.64 17.28
CA LYS A 68 -3.66 -10.73 15.88
C LYS A 68 -3.77 -9.35 15.22
N ARG A 69 -2.64 -8.75 14.89
CA ARG A 69 -2.59 -7.43 14.24
C ARG A 69 -3.13 -7.55 12.82
N PRO A 70 -4.17 -6.81 12.44
CA PRO A 70 -4.68 -6.85 11.08
C PRO A 70 -3.70 -6.20 10.11
N PHE A 71 -3.69 -6.68 8.88
CA PHE A 71 -2.93 -6.09 7.79
C PHE A 71 -3.62 -6.30 6.45
N LEU A 72 -3.29 -5.45 5.49
CA LEU A 72 -3.62 -5.58 4.09
C LEU A 72 -2.32 -5.74 3.30
N ALA A 73 -2.24 -6.80 2.49
CA ALA A 73 -1.22 -6.97 1.47
C ALA A 73 -1.91 -7.12 0.12
N THR A 74 -1.63 -6.24 -0.82
CA THR A 74 -2.27 -6.26 -2.14
C THR A 74 -1.27 -5.93 -3.23
N ALA A 75 -1.43 -6.56 -4.39
CA ALA A 75 -0.53 -6.42 -5.51
C ALA A 75 -1.19 -5.64 -6.65
N ASN A 76 -0.39 -4.83 -7.34
CA ASN A 76 -0.79 -4.08 -8.54
C ASN A 76 -2.05 -3.24 -8.34
N VAL A 77 -2.13 -2.54 -7.21
CA VAL A 77 -3.26 -1.68 -6.83
C VAL A 77 -2.79 -0.24 -6.72
N GLY A 78 -3.56 0.68 -7.28
CA GLY A 78 -3.27 2.11 -7.24
C GLY A 78 -3.21 2.65 -5.81
N LEU A 79 -2.10 3.29 -5.47
CA LEU A 79 -1.88 4.05 -4.25
C LEU A 79 -2.15 5.53 -4.52
N PHE A 80 -3.31 6.02 -4.07
CA PHE A 80 -3.73 7.41 -4.21
C PHE A 80 -3.40 8.16 -2.93
N PHE A 81 -2.37 8.99 -2.98
CA PHE A 81 -1.86 9.74 -1.82
C PHE A 81 -2.21 11.23 -1.86
N ALA A 82 -2.56 11.77 -3.03
CA ALA A 82 -3.04 13.13 -3.20
C ALA A 82 -4.03 13.22 -4.38
N LYS A 83 -5.08 14.04 -4.25
CA LYS A 83 -6.11 14.22 -5.30
C LYS A 83 -5.57 14.84 -6.60
N SER A 84 -4.50 15.63 -6.51
CA SER A 84 -3.91 16.35 -7.63
C SER A 84 -2.77 15.63 -8.32
N GLN A 85 -2.44 14.42 -7.89
CA GLN A 85 -1.33 13.66 -8.43
C GLN A 85 -1.80 12.30 -8.96
N LEU A 86 -1.09 11.80 -9.96
CA LEU A 86 -1.32 10.46 -10.46
C LEU A 86 -1.00 9.42 -9.37
N PRO A 87 -1.76 8.32 -9.31
CA PRO A 87 -1.47 7.24 -8.37
C PRO A 87 -0.14 6.59 -8.68
N LEU A 88 0.50 6.08 -7.64
CA LEU A 88 1.57 5.11 -7.78
C LEU A 88 0.97 3.70 -7.80
N VAL A 89 1.54 2.80 -8.58
CA VAL A 89 1.10 1.40 -8.64
C VAL A 89 2.29 0.52 -8.26
N PRO A 90 2.50 0.26 -6.97
CA PRO A 90 3.55 -0.67 -6.55
C PRO A 90 3.18 -2.11 -6.90
N ASP A 91 4.18 -2.95 -7.17
CA ASP A 91 3.97 -4.38 -7.39
C ASP A 91 3.32 -5.07 -6.17
N LEU A 92 3.66 -4.62 -4.96
CA LEU A 92 2.98 -5.00 -3.73
C LEU A 92 2.99 -3.84 -2.74
N LEU A 93 1.88 -3.60 -2.05
CA LEU A 93 1.84 -2.75 -0.88
C LEU A 93 1.41 -3.53 0.37
N ILE A 94 1.92 -3.11 1.53
CA ILE A 94 1.61 -3.71 2.82
C ILE A 94 1.22 -2.60 3.79
N SER A 95 0.02 -2.69 4.32
CA SER A 95 -0.48 -1.75 5.32
C SER A 95 -0.93 -2.48 6.57
N LEU A 96 -0.45 -2.02 7.72
CA LEU A 96 -0.74 -2.58 9.04
C LEU A 96 -1.88 -1.79 9.70
N ASP A 97 -2.59 -2.46 10.63
CA ASP A 97 -3.68 -1.85 11.40
C ASP A 97 -4.88 -1.39 10.55
N VAL A 98 -4.99 -1.94 9.37
CA VAL A 98 -6.10 -1.67 8.44
C VAL A 98 -6.88 -2.96 8.15
N LYS A 99 -8.15 -2.80 7.82
CA LYS A 99 -9.00 -3.90 7.37
C LYS A 99 -9.51 -3.58 5.97
N PRO A 100 -9.54 -4.58 5.07
CA PRO A 100 -10.20 -4.43 3.79
C PRO A 100 -11.67 -4.04 3.98
N HIS A 101 -12.18 -3.21 3.11
CA HIS A 101 -13.61 -2.95 3.04
C HIS A 101 -14.37 -4.22 2.64
N THR A 102 -15.62 -4.32 3.05
CA THR A 102 -16.48 -5.47 2.71
C THR A 102 -17.22 -5.29 1.39
N ASP A 103 -17.46 -4.05 1.00
CA ASP A 103 -18.05 -3.71 -0.29
C ASP A 103 -16.95 -3.35 -1.32
N TRP A 104 -16.63 -4.30 -2.18
CA TRP A 104 -15.67 -4.16 -3.26
C TRP A 104 -16.25 -3.50 -4.52
N PHE A 105 -17.55 -3.25 -4.58
CA PHE A 105 -18.19 -2.64 -5.74
C PHE A 105 -18.11 -1.12 -5.72
N ALA A 106 -18.01 -0.51 -4.54
CA ALA A 106 -17.82 0.92 -4.40
C ALA A 106 -16.42 1.32 -4.92
N LYS A 107 -16.35 2.38 -5.73
CA LYS A 107 -15.08 2.83 -6.36
C LYS A 107 -14.01 3.17 -5.34
N GLU A 108 -14.40 3.81 -4.25
CA GLU A 108 -13.55 4.19 -3.13
C GLU A 108 -12.89 3.00 -2.42
N HIS A 109 -13.36 1.77 -2.68
CA HIS A 109 -12.82 0.55 -2.08
C HIS A 109 -11.96 -0.28 -3.03
N ARG A 110 -11.82 0.12 -4.29
CA ARG A 110 -11.09 -0.65 -5.31
C ARG A 110 -9.61 -0.35 -5.38
N SER A 111 -9.15 0.71 -4.70
CA SER A 111 -7.76 1.15 -4.66
C SER A 111 -7.37 1.54 -3.25
N TYR A 112 -6.09 1.75 -3.01
CA TYR A 112 -5.60 2.25 -1.74
C TYR A 112 -5.65 3.78 -1.73
N PHE A 113 -6.73 4.33 -1.25
CA PHE A 113 -6.85 5.76 -1.00
C PHE A 113 -6.38 6.08 0.42
N VAL A 114 -5.31 6.85 0.56
CA VAL A 114 -4.73 7.17 1.87
C VAL A 114 -5.75 7.81 2.81
N TRP A 115 -6.65 8.61 2.30
CA TRP A 115 -7.70 9.26 3.10
C TRP A 115 -8.83 8.31 3.54
N GLU A 116 -9.06 7.19 2.83
CA GLU A 116 -10.04 6.17 3.25
C GLU A 116 -9.45 5.26 4.35
N PHE A 117 -8.19 4.89 4.20
CA PHE A 117 -7.49 4.08 5.20
C PHE A 117 -6.93 4.92 6.36
N GLY A 118 -6.92 6.27 6.24
CA GLY A 118 -6.45 7.22 7.23
C GLY A 118 -4.93 7.25 7.43
N LYS A 119 -4.18 6.58 6.54
CA LYS A 119 -2.71 6.48 6.65
C LYS A 119 -2.08 5.98 5.36
N ASN A 120 -0.77 6.23 5.20
CA ASN A 120 0.05 5.57 4.19
C ASN A 120 0.27 4.09 4.55
N PRO A 121 0.49 3.19 3.55
CA PRO A 121 0.98 1.85 3.82
C PRO A 121 2.39 1.91 4.45
N GLU A 122 2.73 0.92 5.26
CA GLU A 122 4.06 0.83 5.88
C GLU A 122 5.13 0.46 4.89
N ALA A 123 4.81 -0.40 3.93
CA ALA A 123 5.81 -0.86 2.98
C ALA A 123 5.24 -0.98 1.57
N VAL A 124 6.11 -0.75 0.61
CA VAL A 124 5.90 -1.08 -0.79
C VAL A 124 7.05 -1.94 -1.31
N VAL A 125 6.74 -2.84 -2.23
CA VAL A 125 7.72 -3.72 -2.88
C VAL A 125 7.63 -3.51 -4.37
N GLU A 126 8.78 -3.33 -5.01
CA GLU A 126 8.95 -3.31 -6.45
C GLU A 126 9.73 -4.54 -6.90
N ILE A 127 9.25 -5.22 -7.93
CA ILE A 127 9.83 -6.42 -8.49
C ILE A 127 10.61 -6.06 -9.76
N VAL A 128 11.89 -6.35 -9.76
CA VAL A 128 12.74 -6.05 -10.93
C VAL A 128 12.48 -7.08 -12.02
N SER A 129 11.90 -6.66 -13.13
CA SER A 129 11.58 -7.52 -14.28
C SER A 129 12.52 -7.33 -15.48
N ASN A 130 13.32 -6.26 -15.49
CA ASN A 130 14.27 -5.95 -16.57
C ASN A 130 15.48 -5.16 -16.08
N ARG A 131 16.46 -4.95 -16.99
CA ARG A 131 17.70 -4.21 -16.69
C ARG A 131 17.62 -2.71 -16.98
N ILE A 132 16.47 -2.18 -17.31
CA ILE A 132 16.33 -0.75 -17.62
C ILE A 132 16.42 0.00 -16.30
N GLY A 133 17.61 0.57 -16.02
CA GLY A 133 17.93 1.22 -14.76
C GLY A 133 17.35 2.62 -14.62
N GLY A 134 17.35 3.12 -13.37
CA GLY A 134 16.96 4.50 -13.02
C GLY A 134 15.54 4.64 -12.46
N GLU A 135 14.65 3.70 -12.71
CA GLU A 135 13.31 3.71 -12.09
C GLU A 135 13.36 3.48 -10.58
N ALA A 136 14.22 2.56 -10.14
CA ALA A 136 14.35 2.23 -8.72
C ALA A 136 14.73 3.45 -7.87
N SER A 137 15.66 4.29 -8.32
CA SER A 137 16.09 5.48 -7.56
C SER A 137 14.99 6.55 -7.49
N ARG A 138 14.31 6.83 -8.61
CA ARG A 138 13.22 7.81 -8.67
C ARG A 138 12.01 7.36 -7.85
N LYS A 139 11.65 6.09 -7.93
CA LYS A 139 10.57 5.52 -7.12
C LYS A 139 10.90 5.56 -5.63
N LEU A 140 12.15 5.28 -5.25
CA LEU A 140 12.61 5.38 -3.87
C LEU A 140 12.40 6.80 -3.30
N GLU A 141 12.83 7.83 -4.04
CA GLU A 141 12.63 9.23 -3.64
C GLU A 141 11.14 9.55 -3.50
N THR A 142 10.34 9.19 -4.50
CA THR A 142 8.89 9.43 -4.47
C THR A 142 8.20 8.75 -3.30
N TYR A 143 8.50 7.49 -3.02
CA TYR A 143 7.92 6.77 -1.88
C TYR A 143 8.37 7.36 -0.54
N ALA A 144 9.61 7.85 -0.44
CA ALA A 144 10.08 8.55 0.75
C ALA A 144 9.34 9.88 0.97
N GLU A 145 9.17 10.69 -0.08
CA GLU A 145 8.46 11.98 -0.02
C GLU A 145 7.00 11.84 0.44
N ILE A 146 6.31 10.80 0.01
CA ILE A 146 4.92 10.56 0.43
C ILE A 146 4.80 9.87 1.80
N GLY A 147 5.92 9.57 2.46
CA GLY A 147 5.95 9.04 3.82
C GLY A 147 5.77 7.52 3.93
N ILE A 148 6.18 6.75 2.93
CA ILE A 148 6.28 5.29 3.04
C ILE A 148 7.48 4.94 3.92
N SER A 149 7.25 4.12 4.96
CA SER A 149 8.30 3.79 5.93
C SER A 149 9.34 2.82 5.38
N TYR A 150 8.95 1.88 4.53
CA TYR A 150 9.85 0.88 3.94
C TYR A 150 9.63 0.75 2.44
N TYR A 151 10.69 0.88 1.69
CA TYR A 151 10.75 0.58 0.27
C TYR A 151 11.61 -0.66 0.04
N VAL A 152 11.07 -1.65 -0.65
CA VAL A 152 11.71 -2.94 -0.88
C VAL A 152 11.89 -3.15 -2.37
N ILE A 153 13.12 -3.46 -2.79
CA ILE A 153 13.42 -3.92 -4.15
C ILE A 153 13.63 -5.43 -4.08
N TYR A 154 12.83 -6.16 -4.84
CA TYR A 154 12.97 -7.60 -5.02
C TYR A 154 13.49 -7.89 -6.42
N ASP A 155 14.74 -8.33 -6.51
CA ASP A 155 15.46 -8.62 -7.77
C ASP A 155 15.87 -10.11 -7.83
N PRO A 156 14.92 -11.01 -8.10
CA PRO A 156 15.21 -12.45 -8.12
C PRO A 156 16.13 -12.87 -9.25
N GLN A 157 16.29 -12.06 -10.29
CA GLN A 157 17.18 -12.33 -11.41
C GLN A 157 18.54 -11.60 -11.31
N ARG A 158 18.73 -10.81 -10.24
CA ARG A 158 19.97 -10.08 -9.98
C ARG A 158 20.37 -9.12 -11.10
N TYR A 159 19.39 -8.41 -11.65
CA TYR A 159 19.64 -7.44 -12.71
C TYR A 159 20.33 -6.16 -12.23
N LEU A 160 20.08 -5.77 -10.97
CA LEU A 160 20.63 -4.55 -10.35
C LEU A 160 21.91 -4.80 -9.56
N GLY A 161 22.26 -6.06 -9.27
CA GLY A 161 23.43 -6.40 -8.48
C GLY A 161 23.38 -7.82 -7.91
N GLU A 162 24.15 -8.08 -6.86
CA GLU A 162 24.21 -9.42 -6.27
C GLU A 162 23.08 -9.70 -5.26
N ASP A 163 22.46 -8.65 -4.72
CA ASP A 163 21.43 -8.75 -3.70
C ASP A 163 20.08 -9.02 -4.33
N VAL A 164 19.44 -10.12 -3.94
CA VAL A 164 18.09 -10.48 -4.36
C VAL A 164 17.03 -9.61 -3.69
N LEU A 165 17.32 -9.09 -2.50
CA LEU A 165 16.42 -8.27 -1.72
C LEU A 165 17.17 -7.08 -1.13
N GLN A 166 16.67 -5.88 -1.40
CA GLN A 166 17.19 -4.64 -0.81
C GLN A 166 16.03 -3.95 -0.07
N VAL A 167 16.29 -3.52 1.16
CA VAL A 167 15.29 -2.85 1.99
C VAL A 167 15.82 -1.47 2.39
N PHE A 168 15.05 -0.45 2.05
CA PHE A 168 15.33 0.94 2.40
C PHE A 168 14.31 1.40 3.44
N GLN A 169 14.79 1.97 4.52
CA GLN A 169 13.97 2.55 5.57
C GLN A 169 13.97 4.07 5.45
N ASN A 170 12.78 4.66 5.42
CA ASN A 170 12.64 6.11 5.56
C ASN A 170 12.81 6.50 7.03
N THR A 171 13.82 7.29 7.33
CA THR A 171 14.12 7.74 8.71
C THR A 171 13.49 9.09 9.05
N GLU A 172 12.80 9.71 8.10
CA GLU A 172 12.12 11.01 8.27
C GLU A 172 10.62 10.86 8.60
N CYS A 173 10.16 9.63 8.83
CA CYS A 173 8.76 9.31 9.18
C CYS A 173 8.56 9.17 10.69
#